data_6fc5344c53abb6dc45dfa455f8bd20fe
#
_entry.id   6fc5344c53abb6dc45dfa455f8bd20fe
#
_cell.length_a   1.000
_cell.length_b   1.000
_cell.length_c   1.000
_cell.angle_alpha   90.00
_cell.angle_beta   90.00
_cell.angle_gamma   90.00
#
_symmetry.space_group_name_H-M   'P 1'
#
loop_
_entity.id
_entity.type
_entity.pdbx_description
1 polymer ?
#
loop_
_entity_poly.entity_id
_entity_poly.type
_entity_poly.pdbx_seq_one_letter_code
_entity_poly.pdbx_strand_id
1 'polypeptide(L)'
;YYALNNDLNIVKIFANKISGAKSNDERCEIIELIQYVKENHVDKVLVLEISRLGRNTLEALKVIELLNHEKICLCVKNYNIETLDGLGNINPMAQFLITILLEVARMERATIRQRMESGYVHHIQNGGVVGRKTGYRKTVSEMKEQYKEEIKLLKRNYSLRNVSKLTG
;
A
#
# COMPACT_ATOMS: atom_id res chain seq x y z
N TYR A 1 -9.94 16.22 11.70
CA TYR A 1 -10.90 17.27 11.23
C TYR A 1 -12.14 16.69 10.54
N TYR A 2 -12.00 15.79 9.51
CA TYR A 2 -13.16 15.26 8.79
C TYR A 2 -14.10 14.47 9.71
N ALA A 3 -13.58 13.58 10.53
CA ALA A 3 -14.37 12.79 11.45
C ALA A 3 -15.11 13.66 12.48
N LEU A 4 -14.44 14.66 13.01
CA LEU A 4 -15.04 15.62 13.95
C LEU A 4 -16.19 16.44 13.31
N ASN A 5 -16.01 16.87 12.07
CA ASN A 5 -17.03 17.64 11.34
C ASN A 5 -18.24 16.83 10.90
N ASN A 6 -18.15 15.48 10.95
CA ASN A 6 -19.22 14.58 10.54
C ASN A 6 -19.69 13.68 11.71
N ASP A 7 -19.39 14.06 12.95
CA ASP A 7 -19.76 13.34 14.17
C ASP A 7 -19.37 11.84 14.15
N LEU A 8 -18.21 11.52 13.53
CA LEU A 8 -17.72 10.17 13.43
C LEU A 8 -16.78 9.84 14.62
N ASN A 9 -17.06 8.74 15.30
CA ASN A 9 -16.17 8.21 16.31
C ASN A 9 -15.12 7.29 15.68
N ILE A 10 -13.84 7.66 15.77
CA ILE A 10 -12.74 6.84 15.23
C ILE A 10 -12.39 5.75 16.23
N VAL A 11 -12.74 4.51 15.91
CA VAL A 11 -12.45 3.34 16.73
C VAL A 11 -11.07 2.74 16.46
N LYS A 12 -10.58 2.78 15.21
CA LYS A 12 -9.25 2.28 14.85
C LYS A 12 -8.71 2.95 13.60
N ILE A 13 -7.38 3.10 13.53
CA ILE A 13 -6.67 3.64 12.36
C ILE A 13 -5.70 2.57 11.86
N PHE A 14 -5.77 2.27 10.56
CA PHE A 14 -4.86 1.38 9.86
C PHE A 14 -3.94 2.22 8.98
N ALA A 15 -2.66 2.26 9.29
CA ALA A 15 -1.68 3.04 8.55
C ALA A 15 -0.32 2.33 8.52
N ASN A 16 0.24 2.18 7.31
CA ASN A 16 1.59 1.67 7.15
C ASN A 16 2.31 2.37 5.99
N LYS A 17 3.64 2.45 6.07
CA LYS A 17 4.50 2.96 4.99
C LYS A 17 4.88 1.82 4.06
N ILE A 18 3.99 1.42 3.15
CA ILE A 18 4.26 0.34 2.21
C ILE A 18 4.25 0.87 0.77
N SER A 19 5.14 0.30 -0.06
CA SER A 19 5.15 0.55 -1.50
C SER A 19 3.81 0.13 -2.13
N GLY A 20 3.22 1.01 -2.95
CA GLY A 20 2.00 0.71 -3.70
C GLY A 20 2.12 -0.46 -4.69
N ALA A 21 3.33 -1.04 -4.85
CA ALA A 21 3.57 -2.21 -5.70
C ALA A 21 3.24 -3.55 -5.03
N LYS A 22 3.10 -3.61 -3.68
CA LYS A 22 2.77 -4.85 -2.97
C LYS A 22 1.29 -5.22 -3.15
N SER A 23 1.01 -6.51 -3.24
CA SER A 23 -0.36 -7.06 -3.28
C SER A 23 -1.07 -6.91 -1.94
N ASN A 24 -2.40 -7.05 -1.92
CA ASN A 24 -3.16 -6.98 -0.67
C ASN A 24 -2.81 -8.12 0.30
N ASP A 25 -2.39 -9.28 -0.20
CA ASP A 25 -1.92 -10.41 0.62
C ASP A 25 -0.61 -10.10 1.36
N GLU A 26 0.16 -9.11 0.87
CA GLU A 26 1.39 -8.61 1.50
C GLU A 26 1.15 -7.32 2.30
N ARG A 27 -0.08 -6.78 2.30
CA ARG A 27 -0.47 -5.57 3.01
C ARG A 27 -1.12 -5.93 4.33
N CYS A 28 -0.32 -6.00 5.37
CA CYS A 28 -0.81 -6.32 6.72
C CYS A 28 -1.99 -5.44 7.13
N GLU A 29 -1.97 -4.14 6.78
CA GLU A 29 -3.01 -3.19 7.14
C GLU A 29 -4.38 -3.49 6.50
N ILE A 30 -4.43 -4.03 5.28
CA ILE A 30 -5.68 -4.42 4.61
C ILE A 30 -6.21 -5.72 5.22
N ILE A 31 -5.32 -6.67 5.51
CA ILE A 31 -5.68 -7.93 6.17
C ILE A 31 -6.22 -7.63 7.58
N GLU A 32 -5.51 -6.79 8.33
CA GLU A 32 -5.95 -6.35 9.67
C GLU A 32 -7.27 -5.59 9.62
N LEU A 33 -7.49 -4.72 8.63
CA LEU A 33 -8.77 -4.05 8.41
C LEU A 33 -9.90 -5.06 8.21
N ILE A 34 -9.72 -6.00 7.27
CA ILE A 34 -10.72 -7.02 6.94
C ILE A 34 -11.03 -7.89 8.16
N GLN A 35 -10.00 -8.30 8.91
CA GLN A 35 -10.21 -9.08 10.12
C GLN A 35 -10.94 -8.27 11.19
N TYR A 36 -10.52 -7.03 11.41
CA TYR A 36 -11.11 -6.15 12.41
C TYR A 36 -12.61 -5.89 12.15
N VAL A 37 -12.99 -5.60 10.91
CA VAL A 37 -14.38 -5.32 10.57
C VAL A 37 -15.29 -6.55 10.66
N LYS A 38 -14.73 -7.77 10.58
CA LYS A 38 -15.47 -9.03 10.79
C LYS A 38 -15.67 -9.36 12.27
N GLU A 39 -14.73 -8.95 13.12
CA GLU A 39 -14.74 -9.26 14.56
C GLU A 39 -15.44 -8.17 15.39
N ASN A 40 -15.57 -6.96 14.84
CA ASN A 40 -16.10 -5.80 15.56
C ASN A 40 -17.25 -5.16 14.78
N HIS A 41 -18.16 -4.54 15.51
CA HIS A 41 -19.22 -3.74 14.90
C HIS A 41 -18.63 -2.41 14.39
N VAL A 42 -18.64 -2.23 13.09
CA VAL A 42 -18.13 -1.05 12.41
C VAL A 42 -19.17 -0.58 11.39
N ASP A 43 -19.61 0.67 11.51
CA ASP A 43 -20.60 1.24 10.59
C ASP A 43 -19.97 1.73 9.30
N LYS A 44 -18.76 2.30 9.41
CA LYS A 44 -18.14 3.01 8.29
C LYS A 44 -16.62 2.84 8.25
N VAL A 45 -16.08 2.60 7.07
CA VAL A 45 -14.65 2.66 6.76
C VAL A 45 -14.36 3.92 5.95
N LEU A 46 -13.45 4.76 6.45
CA LEU A 46 -13.07 6.01 5.80
C LEU A 46 -11.70 5.87 5.14
N VAL A 47 -11.60 6.19 3.86
CA VAL A 47 -10.35 6.27 3.11
C VAL A 47 -10.21 7.63 2.43
N LEU A 48 -9.00 8.13 2.29
CA LEU A 48 -8.76 9.36 1.51
C LEU A 48 -8.97 9.12 0.03
N GLU A 49 -8.39 8.03 -0.47
CA GLU A 49 -8.37 7.64 -1.87
C GLU A 49 -8.65 6.14 -1.99
N ILE A 50 -9.37 5.78 -3.03
CA ILE A 50 -9.73 4.40 -3.32
C ILE A 50 -8.49 3.52 -3.62
N SER A 51 -7.42 4.12 -4.14
CA SER A 51 -6.13 3.48 -4.41
C SER A 51 -5.45 2.90 -3.16
N ARG A 52 -5.94 3.24 -1.96
CA ARG A 52 -5.45 2.67 -0.70
C ARG A 52 -5.98 1.26 -0.45
N LEU A 53 -7.11 0.89 -1.06
CA LEU A 53 -7.75 -0.42 -0.87
C LEU A 53 -7.11 -1.55 -1.69
N GLY A 54 -6.32 -1.24 -2.71
CA GLY A 54 -5.68 -2.26 -3.54
C GLY A 54 -4.63 -1.68 -4.48
N ARG A 55 -3.70 -2.53 -4.95
CA ARG A 55 -2.72 -2.13 -5.97
C ARG A 55 -3.31 -2.07 -7.38
N ASN A 56 -4.40 -2.78 -7.59
CA ASN A 56 -5.12 -2.83 -8.86
C ASN A 56 -6.64 -2.78 -8.61
N THR A 57 -7.38 -2.58 -9.70
CA THR A 57 -8.83 -2.47 -9.69
C THR A 57 -9.50 -3.68 -9.06
N LEU A 58 -9.05 -4.89 -9.39
CA LEU A 58 -9.65 -6.13 -8.90
C LEU A 58 -9.52 -6.30 -7.38
N GLU A 59 -8.34 -6.02 -6.83
CA GLU A 59 -8.12 -6.09 -5.38
C GLU A 59 -8.95 -5.06 -4.62
N ALA A 60 -9.04 -3.83 -5.13
CA ALA A 60 -9.85 -2.80 -4.50
C ALA A 60 -11.35 -3.16 -4.54
N LEU A 61 -11.85 -3.65 -5.68
CA LEU A 61 -13.24 -4.10 -5.81
C LEU A 61 -13.58 -5.24 -4.85
N LYS A 62 -12.70 -6.23 -4.68
CA LYS A 62 -12.91 -7.32 -3.70
C LYS A 62 -13.07 -6.81 -2.27
N VAL A 63 -12.27 -5.82 -1.88
CA VAL A 63 -12.40 -5.21 -0.55
C VAL A 63 -13.74 -4.46 -0.42
N ILE A 64 -14.14 -3.73 -1.46
CA ILE A 64 -15.42 -3.01 -1.48
C ILE A 64 -16.61 -3.97 -1.41
N GLU A 65 -16.58 -5.04 -2.21
CA GLU A 65 -17.61 -6.09 -2.19
C GLU A 65 -17.74 -6.73 -0.81
N LEU A 66 -16.61 -7.03 -0.16
CA LEU A 66 -16.59 -7.57 1.20
C LEU A 66 -17.24 -6.58 2.18
N LEU A 67 -16.85 -5.30 2.15
CA LEU A 67 -17.45 -4.29 3.03
C LEU A 67 -18.95 -4.14 2.79
N ASN A 68 -19.39 -4.13 1.53
CA ASN A 68 -20.82 -4.06 1.17
C ASN A 68 -21.58 -5.31 1.66
N HIS A 69 -20.97 -6.50 1.58
CA HIS A 69 -21.55 -7.74 2.09
C HIS A 69 -21.76 -7.69 3.62
N GLU A 70 -20.79 -7.16 4.31
CA GLU A 70 -20.87 -6.95 5.78
C GLU A 70 -21.70 -5.71 6.16
N LYS A 71 -22.34 -5.06 5.18
CA LYS A 71 -23.14 -3.82 5.36
C LYS A 71 -22.34 -2.67 5.98
N ILE A 72 -21.05 -2.60 5.71
CA ILE A 72 -20.14 -1.56 6.18
C ILE A 72 -20.01 -0.51 5.08
N CYS A 73 -20.38 0.73 5.37
CA CYS A 73 -20.28 1.82 4.41
C CYS A 73 -18.82 2.22 4.18
N LEU A 74 -18.33 2.12 2.93
CA LEU A 74 -17.06 2.73 2.56
C LEU A 74 -17.28 4.19 2.14
N CYS A 75 -16.60 5.10 2.83
CA CYS A 75 -16.57 6.52 2.48
C CYS A 75 -15.21 6.89 1.87
N VAL A 76 -15.22 7.36 0.63
CA VAL A 76 -14.04 7.86 -0.08
C VAL A 76 -14.01 9.38 0.00
N LYS A 77 -13.17 9.92 0.88
CA LYS A 77 -13.19 11.34 1.26
C LYS A 77 -12.94 12.29 0.08
N ASN A 78 -11.94 12.02 -0.76
CA ASN A 78 -11.56 12.92 -1.85
C ASN A 78 -12.68 13.16 -2.87
N TYR A 79 -13.63 12.24 -2.96
CA TYR A 79 -14.73 12.32 -3.91
C TYR A 79 -16.10 12.45 -3.23
N ASN A 80 -16.12 12.42 -1.90
CA ASN A 80 -17.34 12.42 -1.09
C ASN A 80 -18.35 11.35 -1.54
N ILE A 81 -17.82 10.13 -1.78
CA ILE A 81 -18.61 8.98 -2.26
C ILE A 81 -18.79 8.00 -1.10
N GLU A 82 -20.03 7.58 -0.88
CA GLU A 82 -20.40 6.53 0.07
C GLU A 82 -21.03 5.35 -0.67
N THR A 83 -20.56 4.13 -0.35
CA THR A 83 -21.00 2.90 -1.05
C THR A 83 -22.39 2.43 -0.65
N LEU A 84 -22.85 2.80 0.54
CA LEU A 84 -24.18 2.51 1.03
C LEU A 84 -24.97 3.81 1.21
N ASP A 85 -26.27 3.73 1.03
CA ASP A 85 -27.21 4.83 1.35
C ASP A 85 -27.54 4.86 2.85
N GLY A 86 -28.32 5.86 3.28
CA GLY A 86 -28.76 6.01 4.68
C GLY A 86 -29.63 4.85 5.20
N LEU A 87 -30.10 3.97 4.32
CA LEU A 87 -30.88 2.78 4.65
C LEU A 87 -30.04 1.50 4.65
N GLY A 88 -28.72 1.59 4.35
CA GLY A 88 -27.82 0.45 4.26
C GLY A 88 -27.90 -0.33 2.95
N ASN A 89 -28.55 0.23 1.91
CA ASN A 89 -28.58 -0.39 0.59
C ASN A 89 -27.37 0.08 -0.24
N ILE A 90 -26.92 -0.78 -1.16
CA ILE A 90 -25.84 -0.42 -2.08
C ILE A 90 -26.27 0.74 -2.96
N ASN A 91 -25.45 1.79 -3.00
CA ASN A 91 -25.62 2.92 -3.89
C ASN A 91 -25.04 2.60 -5.28
N PRO A 92 -25.88 2.34 -6.33
CA PRO A 92 -25.38 1.94 -7.64
C PRO A 92 -24.54 3.02 -8.32
N MET A 93 -24.88 4.29 -8.10
CA MET A 93 -24.13 5.42 -8.66
C MET A 93 -22.72 5.51 -8.03
N ALA A 94 -22.62 5.31 -6.71
CA ALA A 94 -21.34 5.28 -6.03
C ALA A 94 -20.47 4.12 -6.55
N GLN A 95 -21.04 2.94 -6.72
CA GLN A 95 -20.34 1.77 -7.26
C GLN A 95 -19.82 2.00 -8.68
N PHE A 96 -20.63 2.62 -9.54
CA PHE A 96 -20.24 3.00 -10.89
C PHE A 96 -19.08 4.00 -10.90
N LEU A 97 -19.19 5.09 -10.13
CA LEU A 97 -18.12 6.10 -10.00
C LEU A 97 -16.83 5.50 -9.45
N ILE A 98 -16.90 4.64 -8.45
CA ILE A 98 -15.75 3.93 -7.88
C ILE A 98 -15.05 3.09 -8.95
N THR A 99 -15.79 2.37 -9.77
CA THR A 99 -15.23 1.56 -10.86
C THR A 99 -14.48 2.43 -11.87
N ILE A 100 -15.07 3.57 -12.27
CA ILE A 100 -14.41 4.53 -13.16
C ILE A 100 -13.13 5.07 -12.54
N LEU A 101 -13.16 5.50 -11.28
CA LEU A 101 -12.00 6.05 -10.58
C LEU A 101 -10.86 5.03 -10.47
N LEU A 102 -11.16 3.76 -10.22
CA LEU A 102 -10.19 2.69 -10.20
C LEU A 102 -9.55 2.46 -11.57
N GLU A 103 -10.34 2.50 -12.65
CA GLU A 103 -9.82 2.37 -14.01
C GLU A 103 -8.96 3.57 -14.42
N VAL A 104 -9.34 4.79 -14.08
CA VAL A 104 -8.52 5.99 -14.29
C VAL A 104 -7.18 5.85 -13.55
N ALA A 105 -7.19 5.46 -12.28
CA ALA A 105 -5.96 5.23 -11.53
C ALA A 105 -5.07 4.13 -12.11
N ARG A 106 -5.67 3.09 -12.72
CA ARG A 106 -4.94 2.05 -13.46
C ARG A 106 -4.27 2.61 -14.71
N MET A 107 -5.00 3.41 -15.48
CA MET A 107 -4.48 4.06 -16.70
C MET A 107 -3.33 5.03 -16.38
N GLU A 108 -3.46 5.83 -15.33
CA GLU A 108 -2.38 6.72 -14.89
C GLU A 108 -1.10 5.95 -14.55
N ARG A 109 -1.21 4.85 -13.77
CA ARG A 109 -0.04 4.00 -13.46
C ARG A 109 0.60 3.41 -14.71
N ALA A 110 -0.20 2.96 -15.68
CA ALA A 110 0.29 2.44 -16.95
C ALA A 110 1.05 3.51 -17.74
N THR A 111 0.50 4.73 -17.79
CA THR A 111 1.12 5.88 -18.47
C THR A 111 2.46 6.28 -17.80
N ILE A 112 2.50 6.33 -16.47
CA ILE A 112 3.74 6.62 -15.72
C ILE A 112 4.79 5.55 -16.02
N ARG A 113 4.42 4.26 -15.99
CA ARG A 113 5.34 3.15 -16.30
C ARG A 113 5.89 3.27 -17.73
N GLN A 114 5.04 3.55 -18.72
CA GLN A 114 5.45 3.73 -20.10
C GLN A 114 6.43 4.90 -20.26
N ARG A 115 6.18 6.03 -19.57
CA ARG A 115 7.11 7.18 -19.59
C ARG A 115 8.45 6.84 -18.95
N MET A 116 8.45 6.11 -17.85
CA MET A 116 9.69 5.64 -17.19
C MET A 116 10.48 4.71 -18.11
N GLU A 117 9.80 3.77 -18.78
CA GLU A 117 10.42 2.82 -19.70
C GLU A 117 11.00 3.53 -20.92
N SER A 118 10.25 4.46 -21.53
CA SER A 118 10.74 5.29 -22.62
C SER A 118 11.95 6.14 -22.21
N GLY A 119 11.91 6.75 -21.02
CA GLY A 119 13.04 7.51 -20.48
C GLY A 119 14.26 6.63 -20.22
N TYR A 120 14.05 5.41 -19.74
CA TYR A 120 15.11 4.42 -19.54
C TYR A 120 15.78 4.02 -20.86
N VAL A 121 14.98 3.68 -21.87
CA VAL A 121 15.48 3.34 -23.22
C VAL A 121 16.28 4.49 -23.80
N HIS A 122 15.75 5.72 -23.75
CA HIS A 122 16.43 6.91 -24.23
C HIS A 122 17.78 7.15 -23.50
N HIS A 123 17.81 6.95 -22.18
CA HIS A 123 19.04 7.08 -21.38
C HIS A 123 20.11 6.08 -21.84
N ILE A 124 19.75 4.81 -22.07
CA ILE A 124 20.66 3.78 -22.56
C ILE A 124 21.16 4.10 -23.98
N GLN A 125 20.26 4.52 -24.89
CA GLN A 125 20.62 4.88 -26.26
C GLN A 125 21.63 6.04 -26.34
N ASN A 126 21.58 6.96 -25.37
CA ASN A 126 22.52 8.06 -25.24
C ASN A 126 23.81 7.70 -24.45
N GLY A 127 24.11 6.41 -24.28
CA GLY A 127 25.32 5.95 -23.60
C GLY A 127 25.23 6.02 -22.06
N GLY A 128 24.03 6.24 -21.51
CA GLY A 128 23.81 6.22 -20.09
C GLY A 128 23.99 4.82 -19.49
N VAL A 129 24.51 4.76 -18.28
CA VAL A 129 24.74 3.50 -17.55
C VAL A 129 23.70 3.40 -16.42
N VAL A 130 23.02 2.25 -16.36
CA VAL A 130 22.02 1.95 -15.34
C VAL A 130 22.56 0.94 -14.36
N GLY A 131 22.12 1.07 -13.11
CA GLY A 131 22.56 0.21 -12.03
C GLY A 131 23.72 0.80 -11.23
N ARG A 132 24.41 -0.07 -10.51
CA ARG A 132 25.54 0.33 -9.67
C ARG A 132 26.73 0.76 -10.52
N LYS A 133 27.27 1.95 -10.27
CA LYS A 133 28.48 2.42 -10.97
C LYS A 133 29.60 1.39 -10.85
N THR A 134 30.27 1.09 -11.99
CA THR A 134 31.42 0.20 -12.02
C THR A 134 32.50 0.72 -11.08
N GLY A 135 33.04 -0.14 -10.23
CA GLY A 135 34.06 0.25 -9.24
C GLY A 135 33.55 0.89 -7.96
N TYR A 136 32.25 1.19 -7.85
CA TYR A 136 31.71 1.68 -6.57
C TYR A 136 31.79 0.58 -5.51
N ARG A 137 32.50 0.85 -4.44
CA ARG A 137 32.53 0.04 -3.23
C ARG A 137 32.14 0.91 -2.05
N LYS A 138 31.33 0.40 -1.16
CA LYS A 138 31.05 1.08 0.12
C LYS A 138 32.35 1.26 0.88
N THR A 139 32.51 2.38 1.54
CA THR A 139 33.65 2.59 2.42
C THR A 139 33.59 1.62 3.61
N VAL A 140 34.74 1.36 4.22
CA VAL A 140 34.81 0.47 5.39
C VAL A 140 33.95 1.01 6.55
N SER A 141 33.87 2.34 6.68
CA SER A 141 33.01 3.00 7.68
C SER A 141 31.51 2.73 7.43
N GLU A 142 31.04 2.92 6.20
CA GLU A 142 29.65 2.64 5.81
C GLU A 142 29.31 1.15 5.99
N MET A 143 30.24 0.24 5.66
CA MET A 143 30.04 -1.19 5.89
C MET A 143 29.96 -1.54 7.37
N LYS A 144 30.81 -0.93 8.20
CA LYS A 144 30.78 -1.15 9.66
C LYS A 144 29.49 -0.64 10.29
N GLU A 145 28.95 0.45 9.80
CA GLU A 145 27.70 1.03 10.29
C GLU A 145 26.50 0.17 9.85
N GLN A 146 26.47 -0.23 8.58
CA GLN A 146 25.41 -1.06 8.02
C GLN A 146 25.32 -2.44 8.67
N TYR A 147 26.47 -3.07 8.94
CA TYR A 147 26.57 -4.44 9.49
C TYR A 147 27.02 -4.44 10.96
N LYS A 148 26.60 -3.42 11.70
CA LYS A 148 27.03 -3.24 13.10
C LYS A 148 26.64 -4.40 14.02
N GLU A 149 25.43 -4.93 13.84
CA GLU A 149 24.91 -6.05 14.64
C GLU A 149 25.58 -7.36 14.25
N GLU A 150 25.73 -7.61 12.96
CA GLU A 150 26.40 -8.80 12.43
C GLU A 150 27.86 -8.85 12.89
N ILE A 151 28.57 -7.72 12.81
CA ILE A 151 29.96 -7.58 13.27
C ILE A 151 30.05 -7.84 14.78
N LYS A 152 29.06 -7.38 15.57
CA LYS A 152 29.04 -7.63 17.02
C LYS A 152 28.85 -9.10 17.34
N LEU A 153 28.00 -9.81 16.58
CA LEU A 153 27.79 -11.24 16.74
C LEU A 153 29.03 -12.06 16.31
N LEU A 154 29.63 -11.69 15.17
CA LEU A 154 30.88 -12.31 14.71
C LEU A 154 32.04 -12.16 15.73
N LYS A 155 32.18 -11.00 16.34
CA LYS A 155 33.15 -10.78 17.41
C LYS A 155 32.90 -11.61 18.67
N ARG A 156 31.65 -12.12 18.84
CA ARG A 156 31.29 -13.06 19.90
C ARG A 156 31.43 -14.51 19.49
N ASN A 157 32.16 -14.79 18.39
CA ASN A 157 32.40 -16.13 17.81
C ASN A 157 31.15 -16.88 17.34
N TYR A 158 30.06 -16.17 16.99
CA TYR A 158 28.94 -16.78 16.29
C TYR A 158 29.37 -17.16 14.87
N SER A 159 28.92 -18.34 14.40
CA SER A 159 29.17 -18.75 13.01
C SER A 159 28.39 -17.87 12.04
N LEU A 160 28.91 -17.67 10.80
CA LEU A 160 28.21 -16.90 9.74
C LEU A 160 26.77 -17.37 9.54
N ARG A 161 26.52 -18.68 9.59
CA ARG A 161 25.20 -19.28 9.46
C ARG A 161 24.24 -18.87 10.60
N ASN A 162 24.75 -18.78 11.83
CA ASN A 162 23.96 -18.34 12.97
C ASN A 162 23.71 -16.84 12.93
N VAL A 163 24.71 -16.04 12.52
CA VAL A 163 24.54 -14.59 12.33
C VAL A 163 23.43 -14.33 11.30
N SER A 164 23.49 -14.97 10.13
CA SER A 164 22.45 -14.83 9.08
C SER A 164 21.05 -15.20 9.55
N LYS A 165 20.91 -16.19 10.47
CA LYS A 165 19.60 -16.55 11.04
C LYS A 165 19.06 -15.55 12.06
N LEU A 166 19.95 -14.80 12.73
CA LEU A 166 19.59 -13.86 13.79
C LEU A 166 19.34 -12.44 13.26
N THR A 167 19.97 -12.08 12.14
CA THR A 167 19.89 -10.72 11.56
C THR A 167 19.03 -10.63 10.30
N GLY A 168 18.59 -11.76 9.73
CA GLY A 168 17.69 -11.86 8.57
C GLY A 168 18.43 -12.08 7.27
#